data_1d58d21db8bea247ae61cc91a2d174bc
#
_entry.id   1d58d21db8bea247ae61cc91a2d174bc
#
_cell.length_a   1.000
_cell.length_b   1.000
_cell.length_c   1.000
_cell.angle_alpha   90.00
_cell.angle_beta   90.00
_cell.angle_gamma   90.00
#
_symmetry.space_group_name_H-M   'P 1'
#
loop_
_entity.id
_entity.type
_entity.pdbx_description
1 polymer ?
#
loop_
_entity_poly.entity_id
_entity_poly.type
_entity_poly.pdbx_seq_one_letter_code
_entity_poly.pdbx_strand_id
1 'polypeptide(L)'
;MKYLKSYLSRGWAIIPIPPRSKKAMLDNWQNLRISESDIPEYFQNNSNVGVLLGSPSQGLVDVDLDTKAAVKIAKFFLPDTLAFGHGEGIKKVSHKLYTCPGVETKQFPIRKELVPIDEREDDKESVMIVELR
;
A
#
# COMPACT_ATOMS: atom_id res chain seq x y z
N MET A 1 -7.58 7.63 16.75
CA MET A 1 -6.63 6.80 17.52
C MET A 1 -6.98 5.31 17.62
N LYS A 2 -8.25 4.90 17.65
CA LYS A 2 -8.65 3.48 17.75
C LYS A 2 -8.08 2.58 16.64
N TYR A 3 -8.02 3.06 15.41
CA TYR A 3 -7.47 2.33 14.25
C TYR A 3 -5.93 2.15 14.34
N LEU A 4 -5.17 3.08 14.94
CA LEU A 4 -3.73 2.94 15.12
C LEU A 4 -3.39 1.75 16.03
N LYS A 5 -4.12 1.61 17.14
CA LYS A 5 -3.99 0.46 18.04
C LYS A 5 -4.32 -0.85 17.33
N SER A 6 -5.32 -0.86 16.46
CA SER A 6 -5.67 -2.03 15.65
C SER A 6 -4.56 -2.42 14.67
N TYR A 7 -3.80 -1.48 14.13
CA TYR A 7 -2.64 -1.79 13.30
C TYR A 7 -1.50 -2.38 14.13
N LEU A 8 -1.18 -1.76 15.26
CA LEU A 8 -0.17 -2.27 16.18
C LEU A 8 -0.50 -3.68 16.72
N SER A 9 -1.78 -3.94 17.05
CA SER A 9 -2.19 -5.27 17.52
C SER A 9 -2.09 -6.37 16.45
N ARG A 10 -2.01 -5.98 15.17
CA ARG A 10 -1.70 -6.89 14.03
C ARG A 10 -0.19 -7.08 13.84
N GLY A 11 0.66 -6.43 14.64
CA GLY A 11 2.10 -6.43 14.47
C GLY A 11 2.59 -5.56 13.31
N TRP A 12 1.77 -4.59 12.85
CA TRP A 12 2.16 -3.68 11.77
C TRP A 12 2.95 -2.50 12.32
N ALA A 13 4.07 -2.20 11.68
CA ALA A 13 4.90 -1.03 12.00
C ALA A 13 4.32 0.21 11.32
N ILE A 14 3.74 1.10 12.13
CA ILE A 14 3.12 2.33 11.65
C ILE A 14 4.09 3.52 11.72
N ILE A 15 3.94 4.45 10.78
CA ILE A 15 4.68 5.70 10.74
C ILE A 15 3.75 6.89 10.48
N PRO A 16 4.03 8.07 11.06
CA PRO A 16 3.25 9.26 10.78
C PRO A 16 3.62 9.82 9.40
N ILE A 17 2.61 10.18 8.66
CA ILE A 17 2.72 10.88 7.37
C ILE A 17 2.06 12.24 7.54
N PRO A 18 2.68 13.36 7.13
CA PRO A 18 2.07 14.68 7.22
C PRO A 18 0.70 14.74 6.52
N PRO A 19 -0.22 15.61 7.00
CA PRO A 19 -1.51 15.82 6.34
C PRO A 19 -1.32 16.16 4.86
N ARG A 20 -2.17 15.59 4.00
CA ARG A 20 -2.14 15.80 2.54
C ARG A 20 -0.83 15.37 1.86
N SER A 21 0.02 14.61 2.52
CA SER A 21 1.24 14.02 1.98
C SER A 21 1.07 12.51 1.78
N LYS A 22 1.88 11.94 0.88
CA LYS A 22 2.10 10.49 0.73
C LYS A 22 3.52 10.10 1.16
N LYS A 23 4.35 11.07 1.58
CA LYS A 23 5.76 10.85 1.93
C LYS A 23 5.96 11.04 3.43
N ALA A 24 6.70 10.13 4.04
CA ALA A 24 7.23 10.32 5.39
C ALA A 24 8.26 11.45 5.37
N MET A 25 8.26 12.30 6.40
CA MET A 25 9.20 13.43 6.54
C MET A 25 10.13 13.28 7.74
N LEU A 26 9.94 12.26 8.57
CA LEU A 26 10.84 11.97 9.67
C LEU A 26 12.14 11.36 9.15
N ASP A 27 13.26 11.79 9.70
CA ASP A 27 14.55 11.15 9.42
C ASP A 27 14.53 9.71 9.93
N ASN A 28 15.14 8.82 9.16
CA ASN A 28 15.27 7.40 9.48
C ASN A 28 13.94 6.67 9.77
N TRP A 29 12.85 7.14 9.16
CA TRP A 29 11.49 6.59 9.35
C TRP A 29 11.41 5.08 9.06
N GLN A 30 12.28 4.54 8.21
CA GLN A 30 12.34 3.12 7.88
C GLN A 30 12.63 2.23 9.09
N ASN A 31 13.38 2.78 10.07
CA ASN A 31 13.75 2.09 11.31
C ASN A 31 12.86 2.47 12.49
N LEU A 32 11.91 3.37 12.29
CA LEU A 32 10.98 3.78 13.34
C LEU A 32 10.08 2.61 13.76
N ARG A 33 9.96 2.40 15.06
CA ARG A 33 9.07 1.38 15.66
C ARG A 33 8.30 2.06 16.78
N ILE A 34 7.03 2.33 16.49
CA ILE A 34 6.12 3.05 17.41
C ILE A 34 5.34 2.04 18.21
N SER A 35 5.37 2.17 19.53
CA SER A 35 4.53 1.44 20.46
C SER A 35 3.19 2.16 20.71
N GLU A 36 2.27 1.52 21.41
CA GLU A 36 0.99 2.14 21.77
C GLU A 36 1.16 3.39 22.62
N SER A 37 2.15 3.42 23.52
CA SER A 37 2.47 4.57 24.37
C SER A 37 2.99 5.77 23.59
N ASP A 38 3.62 5.55 22.45
CA ASP A 38 4.23 6.60 21.64
C ASP A 38 3.24 7.29 20.70
N ILE A 39 2.05 6.69 20.49
CA ILE A 39 1.02 7.23 19.59
C ILE A 39 0.75 8.72 19.83
N PRO A 40 0.55 9.23 21.06
CA PRO A 40 0.25 10.63 21.28
C PRO A 40 1.37 11.58 20.87
N GLU A 41 2.62 11.12 20.89
CA GLU A 41 3.79 11.89 20.49
C GLU A 41 3.87 12.00 18.95
N TYR A 42 3.73 10.87 18.25
CA TYR A 42 3.97 10.80 16.83
C TYR A 42 2.76 11.15 15.95
N PHE A 43 1.55 10.88 16.42
CA PHE A 43 0.31 11.11 15.66
C PHE A 43 -0.50 12.28 16.20
N GLN A 44 0.01 13.49 15.95
CA GLN A 44 -0.66 14.74 16.28
C GLN A 44 -1.35 15.32 15.03
N ASN A 45 -2.40 16.17 15.26
CA ASN A 45 -2.93 17.10 14.26
C ASN A 45 -3.27 16.49 12.88
N ASN A 46 -4.17 15.51 12.82
CA ASN A 46 -4.65 14.93 11.56
C ASN A 46 -3.56 14.27 10.69
N SER A 47 -2.50 13.76 11.30
CA SER A 47 -1.51 12.97 10.57
C SER A 47 -2.16 11.81 9.83
N ASN A 48 -1.74 11.59 8.58
CA ASN A 48 -1.99 10.34 7.89
C ASN A 48 -1.13 9.22 8.50
N VAL A 49 -1.46 7.99 8.19
CA VAL A 49 -0.73 6.80 8.65
C VAL A 49 -0.11 6.09 7.46
N GLY A 50 1.19 5.85 7.52
CA GLY A 50 1.87 4.89 6.69
C GLY A 50 2.06 3.57 7.45
N VAL A 51 2.13 2.47 6.72
CA VAL A 51 2.51 1.15 7.26
C VAL A 51 3.76 0.71 6.53
N LEU A 52 4.80 0.32 7.27
CA LEU A 52 6.00 -0.26 6.70
C LEU A 52 5.71 -1.70 6.25
N LEU A 53 5.91 -1.99 5.00
CA LEU A 53 5.73 -3.34 4.45
C LEU A 53 6.94 -4.23 4.75
N GLY A 54 6.80 -5.52 4.47
CA GLY A 54 7.86 -6.50 4.66
C GLY A 54 8.12 -6.86 6.13
N SER A 55 9.37 -7.14 6.45
CA SER A 55 9.77 -7.64 7.78
C SER A 55 9.38 -6.75 8.96
N PRO A 56 9.35 -5.40 8.87
CA PRO A 56 8.86 -4.57 9.96
C PRO A 56 7.43 -4.85 10.41
N SER A 57 6.60 -5.35 9.48
CA SER A 57 5.19 -5.70 9.69
C SER A 57 4.94 -7.20 9.50
N GLN A 58 5.88 -8.05 9.95
CA GLN A 58 5.76 -9.51 9.93
C GLN A 58 5.57 -10.10 8.53
N GLY A 59 6.18 -9.48 7.52
CA GLY A 59 6.04 -9.92 6.13
C GLY A 59 4.75 -9.44 5.46
N LEU A 60 4.19 -8.32 5.91
CA LEU A 60 3.06 -7.67 5.24
C LEU A 60 3.45 -7.28 3.82
N VAL A 61 2.62 -7.66 2.85
CA VAL A 61 2.79 -7.38 1.42
C VAL A 61 1.55 -6.67 0.90
N ASP A 62 1.73 -5.65 0.10
CA ASP A 62 0.69 -4.99 -0.67
C ASP A 62 0.79 -5.43 -2.13
N VAL A 63 -0.27 -6.04 -2.63
CA VAL A 63 -0.46 -6.29 -4.06
C VAL A 63 -1.24 -5.11 -4.64
N ASP A 64 -0.53 -4.23 -5.32
CA ASP A 64 -1.11 -3.04 -5.96
C ASP A 64 -1.51 -3.36 -7.41
N LEU A 65 -2.79 -3.19 -7.71
CA LEU A 65 -3.42 -3.52 -8.99
C LEU A 65 -3.70 -2.21 -9.73
N ASP A 66 -2.78 -1.79 -10.56
CA ASP A 66 -2.78 -0.45 -11.15
C ASP A 66 -3.79 -0.26 -12.28
N THR A 67 -4.24 -1.35 -12.92
CA THR A 67 -5.22 -1.28 -14.02
C THR A 67 -6.57 -1.88 -13.65
N LYS A 68 -7.64 -1.41 -14.30
CA LYS A 68 -8.99 -1.98 -14.14
C LYS A 68 -9.03 -3.47 -14.52
N ALA A 69 -8.23 -3.85 -15.51
CA ALA A 69 -8.12 -5.25 -15.94
C ALA A 69 -7.49 -6.09 -14.82
N ALA A 70 -6.38 -5.65 -14.22
CA ALA A 70 -5.74 -6.34 -13.11
C ALA A 70 -6.70 -6.54 -11.93
N VAL A 71 -7.45 -5.49 -11.53
CA VAL A 71 -8.43 -5.59 -10.45
C VAL A 71 -9.53 -6.61 -10.77
N LYS A 72 -10.02 -6.64 -12.01
CA LYS A 72 -11.09 -7.58 -12.44
C LYS A 72 -10.63 -9.03 -12.40
N ILE A 73 -9.40 -9.31 -12.83
CA ILE A 73 -8.89 -10.68 -12.90
C ILE A 73 -8.29 -11.18 -11.59
N ALA A 74 -7.92 -10.28 -10.67
CA ALA A 74 -7.28 -10.63 -9.40
C ALA A 74 -8.04 -11.70 -8.60
N LYS A 75 -9.37 -11.68 -8.62
CA LYS A 75 -10.22 -12.66 -7.94
C LYS A 75 -10.02 -14.12 -8.39
N PHE A 76 -9.44 -14.34 -9.56
CA PHE A 76 -9.16 -15.68 -10.08
C PHE A 76 -7.78 -16.20 -9.67
N PHE A 77 -6.88 -15.32 -9.21
CA PHE A 77 -5.49 -15.64 -8.91
C PHE A 77 -5.10 -15.34 -7.46
N LEU A 78 -5.82 -14.45 -6.80
CA LEU A 78 -5.51 -14.00 -5.44
C LEU A 78 -6.62 -14.42 -4.47
N PRO A 79 -6.28 -14.98 -3.31
CA PRO A 79 -7.24 -15.26 -2.25
C PRO A 79 -7.95 -13.98 -1.78
N ASP A 80 -9.13 -14.13 -1.19
CA ASP A 80 -9.82 -13.03 -0.55
C ASP A 80 -9.04 -12.54 0.68
N THR A 81 -8.94 -11.23 0.80
CA THR A 81 -8.21 -10.56 1.89
C THR A 81 -8.71 -9.13 2.10
N LEU A 82 -8.10 -8.44 3.07
CA LEU A 82 -8.31 -7.01 3.26
C LEU A 82 -7.92 -6.27 1.98
N ALA A 83 -8.89 -5.56 1.41
CA ALA A 83 -8.69 -4.76 0.21
C ALA A 83 -9.09 -3.30 0.45
N PHE A 84 -8.37 -2.38 -0.15
CA PHE A 84 -8.67 -0.95 -0.13
C PHE A 84 -8.19 -0.31 -1.43
N GLY A 85 -8.45 0.99 -1.60
CA GLY A 85 -7.99 1.72 -2.77
C GLY A 85 -8.47 3.16 -2.75
N HIS A 86 -8.01 3.90 -3.74
CA HIS A 86 -8.33 5.31 -3.93
C HIS A 86 -9.19 5.47 -5.19
N GLY A 87 -10.22 6.32 -5.12
CA GLY A 87 -11.09 6.59 -6.26
C GLY A 87 -12.45 5.90 -6.18
N GLU A 88 -13.10 5.75 -7.32
CA GLU A 88 -14.46 5.23 -7.43
C GLU A 88 -14.52 3.86 -8.08
N GLY A 89 -15.64 3.17 -7.88
CA GLY A 89 -15.91 1.89 -8.51
C GLY A 89 -14.89 0.82 -8.14
N ILE A 90 -14.36 0.16 -9.16
CA ILE A 90 -13.44 -0.98 -9.01
C ILE A 90 -12.08 -0.59 -8.38
N LYS A 91 -11.65 0.67 -8.52
CA LYS A 91 -10.39 1.16 -7.91
C LYS A 91 -10.45 1.23 -6.38
N LYS A 92 -11.61 1.12 -5.75
CA LYS A 92 -11.76 1.02 -4.28
C LYS A 92 -11.10 -0.22 -3.67
N VAL A 93 -10.76 -1.20 -4.48
CA VAL A 93 -10.17 -2.49 -4.08
C VAL A 93 -8.90 -2.81 -4.86
N SER A 94 -8.16 -1.76 -5.25
CA SER A 94 -6.93 -1.90 -6.04
C SER A 94 -5.73 -2.41 -5.24
N HIS A 95 -5.76 -2.28 -3.92
CA HIS A 95 -4.73 -2.80 -3.04
C HIS A 95 -5.24 -4.00 -2.26
N LYS A 96 -4.44 -5.05 -2.19
CA LYS A 96 -4.75 -6.27 -1.44
C LYS A 96 -3.59 -6.62 -0.51
N LEU A 97 -3.87 -6.74 0.80
CA LEU A 97 -2.86 -7.00 1.80
C LEU A 97 -2.79 -8.49 2.15
N TYR A 98 -1.57 -9.02 2.14
CA TYR A 98 -1.26 -10.40 2.55
C TYR A 98 -0.11 -10.40 3.53
N THR A 99 0.05 -11.50 4.27
CA THR A 99 1.26 -11.78 5.04
C THR A 99 2.05 -12.85 4.31
N CYS A 100 3.22 -12.50 3.79
CA CYS A 100 4.09 -13.39 3.02
C CYS A 100 5.56 -13.06 3.32
N PRO A 101 6.15 -13.67 4.38
CA PRO A 101 7.54 -13.42 4.73
C PRO A 101 8.49 -13.81 3.60
N GLY A 102 9.51 -12.96 3.38
CA GLY A 102 10.55 -13.22 2.39
C GLY A 102 10.19 -12.84 0.94
N VAL A 103 9.03 -12.22 0.71
CA VAL A 103 8.70 -11.67 -0.61
C VAL A 103 9.49 -10.39 -0.84
N GLU A 104 10.10 -10.30 -2.01
CA GLU A 104 10.75 -9.08 -2.49
C GLU A 104 9.80 -8.25 -3.35
N THR A 105 10.04 -6.94 -3.41
CA THR A 105 9.32 -6.05 -4.32
C THR A 105 9.50 -6.51 -5.76
N LYS A 106 8.39 -6.68 -6.48
CA LYS A 106 8.36 -7.03 -7.90
C LYS A 106 7.39 -6.16 -8.66
N GLN A 107 7.77 -5.77 -9.84
CA GLN A 107 6.98 -4.94 -10.75
C GLN A 107 6.68 -5.70 -12.03
N PHE A 108 5.43 -5.62 -12.48
CA PHE A 108 4.95 -6.26 -13.70
C PHE A 108 4.40 -5.18 -14.66
N PRO A 109 5.28 -4.50 -15.40
CA PRO A 109 4.87 -3.53 -16.43
C PRO A 109 4.42 -4.23 -17.71
N ILE A 110 3.56 -3.55 -18.46
CA ILE A 110 3.16 -3.94 -19.82
C ILE A 110 3.33 -2.75 -20.76
N ARG A 111 3.54 -3.01 -22.05
CA ARG A 111 3.61 -1.94 -23.05
C ARG A 111 2.29 -1.16 -23.10
N LYS A 112 2.36 0.16 -23.16
CA LYS A 112 1.20 1.04 -23.09
C LYS A 112 0.15 0.79 -24.17
N GLU A 113 0.58 0.31 -25.36
CA GLU A 113 -0.33 0.04 -26.47
C GLU A 113 -1.34 -1.07 -26.16
N LEU A 114 -1.00 -1.95 -25.20
CA LEU A 114 -1.85 -3.07 -24.75
C LEU A 114 -2.84 -2.68 -23.66
N VAL A 115 -2.86 -1.43 -23.23
CA VAL A 115 -3.72 -0.91 -22.16
C VAL A 115 -4.69 0.13 -22.74
N PRO A 116 -5.94 0.21 -22.27
CA PRO A 116 -6.89 1.23 -22.68
C PRO A 116 -6.32 2.65 -22.56
N ILE A 117 -6.68 3.54 -23.46
CA ILE A 117 -6.13 4.90 -23.54
C ILE A 117 -6.32 5.68 -22.24
N ASP A 118 -7.46 5.52 -21.57
CA ASP A 118 -7.79 6.17 -20.29
C ASP A 118 -7.00 5.66 -19.08
N GLU A 119 -6.19 4.62 -19.26
CA GLU A 119 -5.29 4.07 -18.24
C GLU A 119 -3.82 4.30 -18.58
N ARG A 120 -3.50 5.02 -19.66
CA ARG A 120 -2.11 5.32 -20.08
C ARG A 120 -1.63 6.61 -19.43
N GLU A 121 -0.33 6.64 -19.13
CA GLU A 121 0.40 7.87 -18.79
C GLU A 121 1.16 8.33 -20.04
N ASP A 122 0.99 9.58 -20.46
CA ASP A 122 1.46 10.08 -21.76
C ASP A 122 2.97 9.98 -21.93
N ASP A 123 3.71 10.17 -20.86
CA ASP A 123 5.18 10.25 -20.85
C ASP A 123 5.86 8.90 -20.62
N LYS A 124 5.12 7.80 -20.45
CA LYS A 124 5.67 6.47 -20.19
C LYS A 124 5.50 5.53 -21.36
N GLU A 125 6.51 4.71 -21.63
CA GLU A 125 6.44 3.64 -22.64
C GLU A 125 5.71 2.40 -22.15
N SER A 126 5.60 2.23 -20.83
CA SER A 126 4.93 1.12 -20.17
C SER A 126 3.97 1.58 -19.08
N VAL A 127 2.95 0.78 -18.83
CA VAL A 127 2.00 0.95 -17.72
C VAL A 127 2.24 -0.17 -16.72
N MET A 128 2.30 0.17 -15.43
CA MET A 128 2.33 -0.83 -14.38
C MET A 128 0.97 -1.55 -14.33
N ILE A 129 0.98 -2.86 -14.29
CA ILE A 129 -0.25 -3.66 -14.14
C ILE A 129 -0.43 -4.09 -12.69
N VAL A 130 0.64 -4.64 -12.12
CA VAL A 130 0.70 -5.17 -10.76
C VAL A 130 2.06 -4.84 -10.16
N GLU A 131 2.06 -4.41 -8.92
CA GLU A 131 3.26 -4.23 -8.12
C GLU A 131 3.12 -5.00 -6.80
N LEU A 132 4.13 -5.80 -6.46
CA LEU A 132 4.30 -6.36 -5.12
C LEU A 132 5.23 -5.46 -4.34
N ARG A 133 4.78 -5.00 -3.19
CA ARG A 133 5.55 -4.13 -2.28
C ARG A 133 5.67 -4.75 -0.89
#